data_42faad8f6a4640d768d23e47f86a97da
#
_entry.id   42faad8f6a4640d768d23e47f86a97da
#
_cell.length_a   1.000
_cell.length_b   1.000
_cell.length_c   1.000
_cell.angle_alpha   90.00
_cell.angle_beta   90.00
_cell.angle_gamma   90.00
#
_symmetry.space_group_name_H-M   'P 1'
#
loop_
_entity.id
_entity.type
_entity.pdbx_description
1 polymer ?
#
loop_
_entity_poly.entity_id
_entity_poly.type
_entity_poly.pdbx_seq_one_letter_code
_entity_poly.pdbx_strand_id
1 'polypeptide(L)'
;MTTSVSTSQTQLGSRFDAIAAVDRSLARGFAQRADLIDDARRFSEAMAANTPRSVASRWDPAEIARREFSSELACTLRIPAPTAEGLIAESRALAEDLPGTRAALQAGEISYRHAQVIIGQALSVPAAALPDFEEALLPAARVLTAAKLKHKAHVLRERLHPESITARREKSFSERTSYIQAEPDGMATLSLTTSADVVHSIFARANDAARSLMGPGESRSLTQVRTDVLSDLLIDGVTPSGIGKGIRATVQITVPVMTLLGHSEEPGYLEGYGPIDPDTARDLASRAPSFTRILVHPETGVVLSVGRERYKVPKALRRFLRLRDETCRFAGCNQPARTADLDHTHEWQDLGQTAHDNLAHLCPGCHALKTETGWTVKQEPGGILTWKSPTGREFVTEPATRIATPGVPSGASSGASSGASRVGVGPPRPARPPLPDEAPF
;
A
#
# COMPACT_ATOMS: atom_id res chain seq x y z
N MET A 1 1.77 -25.94 48.70
CA MET A 1 1.54 -24.91 47.63
C MET A 1 2.71 -24.81 46.64
N THR A 2 3.94 -25.05 47.00
CA THR A 2 5.16 -24.91 46.15
C THR A 2 5.24 -25.92 44.98
N THR A 3 4.78 -27.14 45.14
CA THR A 3 4.84 -28.19 44.10
C THR A 3 3.89 -27.96 42.90
N SER A 4 2.72 -27.38 43.13
CA SER A 4 1.76 -27.13 42.03
C SER A 4 2.19 -25.95 41.16
N VAL A 5 2.84 -24.93 41.71
CA VAL A 5 3.41 -23.78 41.02
C VAL A 5 4.56 -24.23 40.10
N SER A 6 5.43 -25.13 40.60
CA SER A 6 6.55 -25.68 39.84
C SER A 6 6.06 -26.48 38.61
N THR A 7 5.01 -27.29 38.75
CA THR A 7 4.42 -28.06 37.66
C THR A 7 3.81 -27.14 36.58
N SER A 8 3.10 -26.11 36.99
CA SER A 8 2.50 -25.15 36.07
C SER A 8 3.57 -24.35 35.31
N GLN A 9 4.66 -23.94 35.98
CA GLN A 9 5.79 -23.26 35.32
C GLN A 9 6.51 -24.16 34.31
N THR A 10 6.73 -25.44 34.65
CA THR A 10 7.31 -26.41 33.70
C THR A 10 6.42 -26.61 32.49
N GLN A 11 5.10 -26.74 32.69
CA GLN A 11 4.15 -26.82 31.61
C GLN A 11 4.09 -25.54 30.73
N LEU A 12 4.26 -24.38 31.30
CA LEU A 12 4.38 -23.12 30.56
C LEU A 12 5.68 -23.07 29.78
N GLY A 13 6.81 -23.53 30.37
CA GLY A 13 8.10 -23.64 29.68
C GLY A 13 8.01 -24.51 28.41
N SER A 14 7.40 -25.68 28.50
CA SER A 14 7.23 -26.58 27.36
C SER A 14 6.38 -25.93 26.23
N ARG A 15 5.42 -25.06 26.57
CA ARG A 15 4.65 -24.32 25.57
C ARG A 15 5.51 -23.25 24.86
N PHE A 16 6.39 -22.58 25.58
CA PHE A 16 7.34 -21.64 24.96
C PHE A 16 8.33 -22.38 24.04
N ASP A 17 8.80 -23.57 24.44
CA ASP A 17 9.66 -24.40 23.57
C ASP A 17 8.95 -24.81 22.28
N ALA A 18 7.66 -25.16 22.37
CA ALA A 18 6.85 -25.47 21.20
C ALA A 18 6.65 -24.25 20.29
N ILE A 19 6.39 -23.07 20.85
CA ILE A 19 6.30 -21.79 20.09
C ILE A 19 7.63 -21.51 19.38
N ALA A 20 8.75 -21.64 20.08
CA ALA A 20 10.08 -21.43 19.51
C ALA A 20 10.41 -22.44 18.39
N ALA A 21 9.91 -23.68 18.50
CA ALA A 21 10.08 -24.69 17.46
C ALA A 21 9.31 -24.33 16.17
N VAL A 22 8.10 -23.80 16.32
CA VAL A 22 7.30 -23.28 15.17
C VAL A 22 8.00 -22.08 14.54
N ASP A 23 8.50 -21.12 15.33
CA ASP A 23 9.22 -19.96 14.80
C ASP A 23 10.46 -20.34 13.99
N ARG A 24 11.25 -21.34 14.48
CA ARG A 24 12.35 -21.93 13.72
C ARG A 24 11.88 -22.59 12.40
N SER A 25 10.73 -23.25 12.41
CA SER A 25 10.16 -23.85 11.20
C SER A 25 9.74 -22.78 10.19
N LEU A 26 9.13 -21.69 10.66
CA LEU A 26 8.81 -20.53 9.83
C LEU A 26 10.06 -19.89 9.21
N ALA A 27 11.13 -19.75 9.97
CA ALA A 27 12.40 -19.22 9.46
C ALA A 27 12.94 -20.08 8.29
N ARG A 28 12.92 -21.40 8.44
CA ARG A 28 13.28 -22.34 7.37
C ARG A 28 12.37 -22.21 6.14
N GLY A 29 11.06 -22.07 6.37
CA GLY A 29 10.09 -21.84 5.29
C GLY A 29 10.36 -20.56 4.51
N PHE A 30 10.73 -19.49 5.20
CA PHE A 30 11.14 -18.24 4.56
C PHE A 30 12.42 -18.39 3.74
N ALA A 31 13.41 -19.11 4.25
CA ALA A 31 14.64 -19.41 3.51
C ALA A 31 14.34 -20.23 2.24
N GLN A 32 13.54 -21.27 2.36
CA GLN A 32 13.11 -22.10 1.21
C GLN A 32 12.36 -21.26 0.17
N ARG A 33 11.46 -20.38 0.61
CA ARG A 33 10.74 -19.48 -0.31
C ARG A 33 11.71 -18.55 -1.05
N ALA A 34 12.70 -18.00 -0.34
CA ALA A 34 13.70 -17.14 -0.96
C ALA A 34 14.53 -17.91 -2.01
N ASP A 35 14.93 -19.14 -1.71
CA ASP A 35 15.65 -20.00 -2.64
C ASP A 35 14.81 -20.29 -3.91
N LEU A 36 13.54 -20.58 -3.76
CA LEU A 36 12.63 -20.84 -4.90
C LEU A 36 12.38 -19.57 -5.74
N ILE A 37 12.27 -18.42 -5.12
CA ILE A 37 12.11 -17.15 -5.84
C ILE A 37 13.37 -16.83 -6.65
N ASP A 38 14.56 -17.02 -6.06
CA ASP A 38 15.81 -16.74 -6.76
C ASP A 38 16.08 -17.75 -7.89
N ASP A 39 15.78 -19.02 -7.70
CA ASP A 39 15.85 -20.04 -8.74
C ASP A 39 14.94 -19.70 -9.93
N ALA A 40 13.69 -19.36 -9.65
CA ALA A 40 12.73 -18.96 -10.69
C ALA A 40 13.16 -17.66 -11.40
N ARG A 41 13.72 -16.68 -10.66
CA ARG A 41 14.29 -15.45 -11.24
C ARG A 41 15.40 -15.77 -12.22
N ARG A 42 16.39 -16.57 -11.81
CA ARG A 42 17.52 -16.97 -12.67
C ARG A 42 17.06 -17.71 -13.92
N PHE A 43 16.07 -18.57 -13.77
CA PHE A 43 15.47 -19.27 -14.90
C PHE A 43 14.83 -18.29 -15.89
N SER A 44 14.06 -17.32 -15.40
CA SER A 44 13.42 -16.28 -16.22
C SER A 44 14.49 -15.41 -16.94
N GLU A 45 15.53 -15.00 -16.25
CA GLU A 45 16.64 -14.23 -16.83
C GLU A 45 17.40 -15.02 -17.91
N ALA A 46 17.64 -16.32 -17.68
CA ALA A 46 18.28 -17.20 -18.66
C ALA A 46 17.42 -17.38 -19.92
N MET A 47 16.11 -17.47 -19.78
CA MET A 47 15.18 -17.49 -20.92
C MET A 47 15.25 -16.19 -21.71
N ALA A 48 15.23 -15.05 -21.03
CA ALA A 48 15.29 -13.73 -21.66
C ALA A 48 16.61 -13.52 -22.46
N ALA A 49 17.72 -14.01 -21.93
CA ALA A 49 19.02 -13.90 -22.59
C ALA A 49 19.05 -14.59 -23.97
N ASN A 50 18.19 -15.60 -24.18
CA ASN A 50 18.06 -16.32 -25.45
C ASN A 50 16.92 -15.80 -26.33
N THR A 51 16.21 -14.75 -25.92
CA THR A 51 15.07 -14.18 -26.64
C THR A 51 15.53 -13.02 -27.54
N PRO A 52 15.26 -13.05 -28.85
CA PRO A 52 15.60 -11.93 -29.74
C PRO A 52 14.85 -10.66 -29.34
N ARG A 53 15.52 -9.52 -29.46
CA ARG A 53 14.87 -8.22 -29.22
C ARG A 53 13.79 -7.96 -30.26
N SER A 54 12.58 -7.68 -29.82
CA SER A 54 11.51 -7.20 -30.72
C SER A 54 11.72 -5.73 -31.07
N VAL A 55 11.63 -5.40 -32.35
CA VAL A 55 11.71 -4.01 -32.84
C VAL A 55 10.46 -3.22 -32.43
N ALA A 56 9.35 -3.89 -32.18
CA ALA A 56 8.08 -3.28 -31.80
C ALA A 56 8.01 -2.89 -30.30
N SER A 57 8.82 -3.51 -29.43
CA SER A 57 8.80 -3.20 -28.01
C SER A 57 9.86 -2.14 -27.66
N ARG A 58 9.47 -1.19 -26.80
CA ARG A 58 10.38 -0.20 -26.22
C ARG A 58 11.27 -0.81 -25.12
N TRP A 59 10.90 -1.98 -24.60
CA TRP A 59 11.65 -2.69 -23.57
C TRP A 59 12.53 -3.77 -24.21
N ASP A 60 13.71 -3.98 -23.63
CA ASP A 60 14.54 -5.12 -23.98
C ASP A 60 14.02 -6.42 -23.32
N PRO A 61 14.47 -7.60 -23.80
CA PRO A 61 13.99 -8.88 -23.27
C PRO A 61 14.21 -9.06 -21.77
N ALA A 62 15.29 -8.50 -21.21
CA ALA A 62 15.58 -8.61 -19.78
C ALA A 62 14.59 -7.77 -18.95
N GLU A 63 14.25 -6.57 -19.40
CA GLU A 63 13.24 -5.72 -18.74
C GLU A 63 11.84 -6.35 -18.85
N ILE A 64 11.50 -6.94 -20.00
CA ILE A 64 10.24 -7.68 -20.18
C ILE A 64 10.18 -8.82 -19.14
N ALA A 65 11.20 -9.70 -19.12
CA ALA A 65 11.24 -10.83 -18.21
C ALA A 65 11.19 -10.40 -16.73
N ARG A 66 11.90 -9.36 -16.36
CA ARG A 66 11.88 -8.81 -15.00
C ARG A 66 10.48 -8.36 -14.60
N ARG A 67 9.77 -7.67 -15.48
CA ARG A 67 8.41 -7.16 -15.21
C ARG A 67 7.38 -8.27 -15.22
N GLU A 68 7.46 -9.20 -16.16
CA GLU A 68 6.60 -10.39 -16.18
C GLU A 68 6.77 -11.20 -14.91
N PHE A 69 8.00 -11.50 -14.52
CA PHE A 69 8.29 -12.27 -13.32
C PHE A 69 7.78 -11.58 -12.05
N SER A 70 8.08 -10.29 -11.85
CA SER A 70 7.64 -9.57 -10.65
C SER A 70 6.10 -9.45 -10.58
N SER A 71 5.45 -9.22 -11.72
CA SER A 71 3.99 -9.09 -11.78
C SER A 71 3.30 -10.43 -11.54
N GLU A 72 3.82 -11.51 -12.10
CA GLU A 72 3.24 -12.85 -11.90
C GLU A 72 3.47 -13.35 -10.47
N LEU A 73 4.64 -13.09 -9.88
CA LEU A 73 4.91 -13.38 -8.48
C LEU A 73 3.94 -12.61 -7.56
N ALA A 74 3.72 -11.32 -7.83
CA ALA A 74 2.77 -10.50 -7.09
C ALA A 74 1.36 -11.09 -7.13
N CYS A 75 0.86 -11.43 -8.31
CA CYS A 75 -0.46 -12.04 -8.49
C CYS A 75 -0.55 -13.44 -7.83
N THR A 76 0.48 -14.26 -7.97
CA THR A 76 0.54 -15.63 -7.40
C THR A 76 0.49 -15.60 -5.87
N LEU A 77 1.22 -14.67 -5.26
CA LEU A 77 1.25 -14.51 -3.80
C LEU A 77 0.15 -13.59 -3.26
N ARG A 78 -0.63 -12.95 -4.13
CA ARG A 78 -1.68 -11.98 -3.79
C ARG A 78 -1.14 -10.81 -2.96
N ILE A 79 0.01 -10.28 -3.36
CA ILE A 79 0.69 -9.15 -2.71
C ILE A 79 0.88 -8.01 -3.71
N PRO A 80 1.04 -6.76 -3.24
CA PRO A 80 1.35 -5.64 -4.12
C PRO A 80 2.67 -5.84 -4.89
N ALA A 81 2.74 -5.32 -6.12
CA ALA A 81 3.94 -5.43 -6.96
C ALA A 81 5.24 -4.93 -6.28
N PRO A 82 5.26 -3.79 -5.55
CA PRO A 82 6.46 -3.37 -4.82
C PRO A 82 6.89 -4.36 -3.73
N THR A 83 5.95 -5.07 -3.10
CA THR A 83 6.26 -6.11 -2.13
C THR A 83 6.89 -7.33 -2.80
N ALA A 84 6.40 -7.73 -3.98
CA ALA A 84 6.99 -8.80 -4.76
C ALA A 84 8.42 -8.44 -5.23
N GLU A 85 8.63 -7.22 -5.71
CA GLU A 85 9.96 -6.71 -6.07
C GLU A 85 10.92 -6.73 -4.87
N GLY A 86 10.44 -6.34 -3.69
CA GLY A 86 11.20 -6.44 -2.43
C GLY A 86 11.59 -7.89 -2.12
N LEU A 87 10.66 -8.85 -2.23
CA LEU A 87 10.96 -10.26 -2.02
C LEU A 87 11.97 -10.82 -3.02
N ILE A 88 11.90 -10.41 -4.27
CA ILE A 88 12.88 -10.78 -5.31
C ILE A 88 14.27 -10.26 -4.95
N ALA A 89 14.36 -8.98 -4.56
CA ALA A 89 15.62 -8.37 -4.16
C ALA A 89 16.22 -9.01 -2.90
N GLU A 90 15.39 -9.30 -1.89
CA GLU A 90 15.80 -9.99 -0.67
C GLU A 90 16.29 -11.43 -0.98
N SER A 91 15.58 -12.16 -1.85
CA SER A 91 15.95 -13.52 -2.26
C SER A 91 17.27 -13.55 -2.99
N ARG A 92 17.49 -12.61 -3.90
CA ARG A 92 18.75 -12.44 -4.60
C ARG A 92 19.90 -12.14 -3.65
N ALA A 93 19.72 -11.19 -2.73
CA ALA A 93 20.73 -10.81 -1.76
C ALA A 93 21.15 -11.98 -0.87
N LEU A 94 20.20 -12.81 -0.43
CA LEU A 94 20.48 -14.03 0.35
C LEU A 94 21.25 -15.06 -0.48
N ALA A 95 20.94 -15.20 -1.77
CA ALA A 95 21.56 -16.20 -2.62
C ALA A 95 22.97 -15.80 -3.09
N GLU A 96 23.20 -14.51 -3.38
CA GLU A 96 24.41 -14.02 -4.03
C GLU A 96 25.36 -13.35 -3.04
N ASP A 97 24.82 -12.52 -2.11
CA ASP A 97 25.60 -11.57 -1.32
C ASP A 97 25.77 -11.98 0.16
N LEU A 98 24.82 -12.74 0.73
CA LEU A 98 24.73 -13.01 2.17
C LEU A 98 24.53 -14.50 2.47
N PRO A 99 25.48 -15.36 2.08
CA PRO A 99 25.39 -16.80 2.26
C PRO A 99 25.31 -17.25 3.72
N GLY A 100 25.99 -16.55 4.63
CA GLY A 100 25.95 -16.84 6.06
C GLY A 100 24.60 -16.52 6.69
N THR A 101 23.98 -15.43 6.31
CA THR A 101 22.62 -15.04 6.74
C THR A 101 21.58 -16.04 6.22
N ARG A 102 21.73 -16.46 4.94
CA ARG A 102 20.92 -17.54 4.37
C ARG A 102 21.03 -18.84 5.15
N ALA A 103 22.26 -19.27 5.44
CA ALA A 103 22.52 -20.51 6.20
C ALA A 103 21.93 -20.43 7.63
N ALA A 104 22.10 -19.32 8.33
CA ALA A 104 21.53 -19.12 9.65
C ALA A 104 19.99 -19.12 9.65
N LEU A 105 19.37 -18.56 8.59
CA LEU A 105 17.92 -18.59 8.41
C LEU A 105 17.44 -20.02 8.09
N GLN A 106 18.14 -20.76 7.25
CA GLN A 106 17.86 -22.18 6.93
C GLN A 106 18.01 -23.09 8.14
N ALA A 107 18.97 -22.82 9.03
CA ALA A 107 19.11 -23.53 10.30
C ALA A 107 18.01 -23.16 11.31
N GLY A 108 17.31 -22.05 11.11
CA GLY A 108 16.35 -21.50 12.07
C GLY A 108 17.01 -20.82 13.28
N GLU A 109 18.25 -20.40 13.17
CA GLU A 109 19.01 -19.70 14.22
C GLU A 109 18.63 -18.23 14.33
N ILE A 110 18.15 -17.64 13.23
CA ILE A 110 17.65 -16.28 13.15
C ILE A 110 16.26 -16.25 12.52
N SER A 111 15.43 -15.28 12.86
CA SER A 111 14.14 -15.08 12.20
C SER A 111 14.30 -14.34 10.87
N TYR A 112 13.27 -14.43 10.02
CA TYR A 112 13.23 -13.66 8.76
C TYR A 112 13.40 -12.15 8.98
N ARG A 113 12.89 -11.61 10.10
CA ARG A 113 13.05 -10.20 10.44
C ARG A 113 14.52 -9.83 10.72
N HIS A 114 15.33 -10.73 11.28
CA HIS A 114 16.77 -10.51 11.43
C HIS A 114 17.47 -10.51 10.06
N ALA A 115 17.12 -11.44 9.18
CA ALA A 115 17.65 -11.46 7.81
C ALA A 115 17.32 -10.16 7.07
N GLN A 116 16.08 -9.66 7.13
CA GLN A 116 15.69 -8.37 6.53
C GLN A 116 16.51 -7.19 7.07
N VAL A 117 16.87 -7.19 8.35
CA VAL A 117 17.73 -6.16 8.94
C VAL A 117 19.13 -6.21 8.33
N ILE A 118 19.71 -7.39 8.21
CA ILE A 118 21.06 -7.57 7.61
C ILE A 118 21.02 -7.15 6.14
N ILE A 119 20.08 -7.66 5.35
CA ILE A 119 19.89 -7.32 3.94
C ILE A 119 19.77 -5.81 3.76
N GLY A 120 18.88 -5.16 4.51
CA GLY A 120 18.63 -3.72 4.38
C GLY A 120 19.87 -2.85 4.71
N GLN A 121 20.76 -3.30 5.58
CA GLN A 121 22.01 -2.60 5.86
C GLN A 121 23.11 -2.94 4.82
N ALA A 122 23.13 -4.18 4.32
CA ALA A 122 24.07 -4.66 3.32
C ALA A 122 23.97 -3.92 1.97
N LEU A 123 22.76 -3.46 1.59
CA LEU A 123 22.52 -2.74 0.32
C LEU A 123 23.44 -1.53 0.09
N SER A 124 24.03 -0.99 1.13
CA SER A 124 24.91 0.18 1.07
C SER A 124 26.34 -0.11 1.48
N VAL A 125 26.69 -1.37 1.70
CA VAL A 125 28.05 -1.84 1.96
C VAL A 125 28.68 -2.21 0.63
N PRO A 126 29.95 -1.82 0.35
CA PRO A 126 30.65 -2.26 -0.84
C PRO A 126 30.74 -3.79 -0.92
N ALA A 127 30.58 -4.35 -2.13
CA ALA A 127 30.53 -5.81 -2.33
C ALA A 127 31.74 -6.55 -1.71
N ALA A 128 32.92 -5.97 -1.82
CA ALA A 128 34.14 -6.55 -1.25
C ALA A 128 34.16 -6.65 0.28
N ALA A 129 33.33 -5.84 0.96
CA ALA A 129 33.27 -5.78 2.42
C ALA A 129 32.03 -6.52 2.99
N LEU A 130 31.16 -7.04 2.13
CA LEU A 130 29.96 -7.76 2.56
C LEU A 130 30.26 -8.99 3.42
N PRO A 131 31.27 -9.84 3.10
CA PRO A 131 31.60 -11.00 3.93
C PRO A 131 31.95 -10.62 5.37
N ASP A 132 32.86 -9.64 5.54
CA ASP A 132 33.27 -9.17 6.87
C ASP A 132 32.13 -8.54 7.65
N PHE A 133 31.27 -7.78 6.96
CA PHE A 133 30.09 -7.17 7.56
C PHE A 133 29.08 -8.22 8.04
N GLU A 134 28.83 -9.25 7.23
CA GLU A 134 27.95 -10.35 7.57
C GLU A 134 28.51 -11.14 8.76
N GLU A 135 29.77 -11.54 8.72
CA GLU A 135 30.44 -12.30 9.78
C GLU A 135 30.37 -11.57 11.13
N ALA A 136 30.60 -10.26 11.13
CA ALA A 136 30.53 -9.44 12.35
C ALA A 136 29.11 -9.32 12.94
N LEU A 137 28.05 -9.47 12.12
CA LEU A 137 26.66 -9.33 12.57
C LEU A 137 26.02 -10.63 13.01
N LEU A 138 26.36 -11.77 12.43
CA LEU A 138 25.71 -13.05 12.67
C LEU A 138 25.69 -13.48 14.16
N PRO A 139 26.79 -13.34 14.93
CA PRO A 139 26.73 -13.66 16.35
C PRO A 139 25.71 -12.83 17.11
N ALA A 140 25.57 -11.55 16.77
CA ALA A 140 24.59 -10.65 17.37
C ALA A 140 23.15 -10.97 16.92
N ALA A 141 22.96 -11.39 15.66
CA ALA A 141 21.66 -11.77 15.14
C ALA A 141 21.05 -12.98 15.85
N ARG A 142 21.88 -13.89 16.35
CA ARG A 142 21.45 -15.09 17.10
C ARG A 142 20.93 -14.79 18.51
N VAL A 143 21.29 -13.63 19.09
CA VAL A 143 21.00 -13.35 20.51
C VAL A 143 20.21 -12.05 20.75
N LEU A 144 20.25 -11.11 19.81
CA LEU A 144 19.55 -9.84 19.95
C LEU A 144 18.16 -9.91 19.31
N THR A 145 17.27 -9.03 19.73
CA THR A 145 16.04 -8.76 18.98
C THR A 145 16.38 -8.05 17.68
N ALA A 146 15.55 -8.20 16.64
CA ALA A 146 15.76 -7.55 15.35
C ALA A 146 15.90 -6.02 15.46
N ALA A 147 15.19 -5.38 16.40
CA ALA A 147 15.31 -3.94 16.67
C ALA A 147 16.71 -3.55 17.19
N LYS A 148 17.25 -4.32 18.16
CA LYS A 148 18.61 -4.09 18.67
C LYS A 148 19.66 -4.40 17.62
N LEU A 149 19.45 -5.46 16.83
CA LEU A 149 20.33 -5.81 15.71
C LEU A 149 20.37 -4.66 14.69
N LYS A 150 19.23 -4.06 14.33
CA LYS A 150 19.15 -2.93 13.39
C LYS A 150 20.04 -1.77 13.82
N HIS A 151 19.98 -1.40 15.10
CA HIS A 151 20.83 -0.35 15.64
C HIS A 151 22.31 -0.73 15.58
N LYS A 152 22.68 -1.95 16.00
CA LYS A 152 24.07 -2.43 15.94
C LYS A 152 24.61 -2.50 14.52
N ALA A 153 23.81 -3.01 13.58
CA ALA A 153 24.17 -3.11 12.17
C ALA A 153 24.38 -1.72 11.54
N HIS A 154 23.52 -0.76 11.87
CA HIS A 154 23.69 0.62 11.43
C HIS A 154 25.03 1.21 11.94
N VAL A 155 25.31 1.11 13.23
CA VAL A 155 26.57 1.61 13.82
C VAL A 155 27.79 0.92 13.20
N LEU A 156 27.73 -0.38 13.00
CA LEU A 156 28.82 -1.15 12.38
C LEU A 156 29.09 -0.67 10.94
N ARG A 157 28.04 -0.53 10.13
CA ARG A 157 28.12 -0.03 8.76
C ARG A 157 28.79 1.35 8.70
N GLU A 158 28.35 2.29 9.54
CA GLU A 158 28.88 3.65 9.53
C GLU A 158 30.35 3.70 10.01
N ARG A 159 30.76 2.76 10.86
CA ARG A 159 32.18 2.65 11.29
C ARG A 159 33.09 2.03 10.24
N LEU A 160 32.59 1.02 9.54
CA LEU A 160 33.39 0.31 8.54
C LEU A 160 33.49 1.08 7.21
N HIS A 161 32.47 1.90 6.88
CA HIS A 161 32.38 2.59 5.58
C HIS A 161 31.96 4.05 5.73
N PRO A 162 32.72 4.87 6.47
CA PRO A 162 32.40 6.28 6.69
C PRO A 162 32.42 7.11 5.39
N GLU A 163 33.24 6.75 4.42
CA GLU A 163 33.39 7.44 3.13
C GLU A 163 32.11 7.43 2.28
N SER A 164 31.27 6.45 2.48
CA SER A 164 30.02 6.33 1.72
C SER A 164 28.85 7.10 2.33
N ILE A 165 28.98 7.69 3.53
CA ILE A 165 27.89 8.37 4.23
C ILE A 165 27.30 9.51 3.41
N THR A 166 28.15 10.37 2.86
CA THR A 166 27.72 11.55 2.07
C THR A 166 26.96 11.13 0.82
N ALA A 167 27.52 10.20 0.04
CA ALA A 167 26.87 9.72 -1.19
C ALA A 167 25.54 9.02 -0.89
N ARG A 168 25.47 8.23 0.18
CA ARG A 168 24.21 7.60 0.62
C ARG A 168 23.18 8.62 1.06
N ARG A 169 23.62 9.67 1.77
CA ARG A 169 22.73 10.78 2.18
C ARG A 169 22.16 11.49 0.96
N GLU A 170 22.98 11.81 -0.02
CA GLU A 170 22.53 12.47 -1.26
C GLU A 170 21.51 11.60 -2.01
N LYS A 171 21.78 10.31 -2.16
CA LYS A 171 20.85 9.37 -2.77
C LYS A 171 19.51 9.32 -1.99
N SER A 172 19.57 9.09 -0.67
CA SER A 172 18.35 9.04 0.17
C SER A 172 17.60 10.37 0.16
N PHE A 173 18.32 11.48 0.06
CA PHE A 173 17.69 12.80 -0.05
C PHE A 173 16.99 13.01 -1.39
N SER A 174 17.49 12.44 -2.48
CA SER A 174 16.79 12.45 -3.79
C SER A 174 15.54 11.59 -3.81
N GLU A 175 15.46 10.58 -2.95
CA GLU A 175 14.34 9.63 -2.82
C GLU A 175 13.28 10.06 -1.78
N ARG A 176 13.29 11.35 -1.37
CA ARG A 176 12.26 11.89 -0.46
C ARG A 176 10.88 11.66 -1.01
N THR A 177 9.96 11.23 -0.15
CA THR A 177 8.61 10.90 -0.55
C THR A 177 7.59 11.18 0.55
N SER A 178 6.34 11.31 0.15
CA SER A 178 5.21 11.31 1.07
C SER A 178 4.08 10.47 0.49
N TYR A 179 3.36 9.76 1.36
CA TYR A 179 2.22 8.95 0.96
C TYR A 179 1.17 8.90 2.07
N ILE A 180 -0.05 8.55 1.69
CA ILE A 180 -1.17 8.36 2.59
C ILE A 180 -1.49 6.87 2.65
N GLN A 181 -1.74 6.37 3.85
CA GLN A 181 -2.21 5.02 4.11
C GLN A 181 -3.55 5.10 4.83
N ALA A 182 -4.56 4.43 4.31
CA ALA A 182 -5.85 4.29 4.98
C ALA A 182 -5.72 3.36 6.19
N GLU A 183 -6.33 3.76 7.31
CA GLU A 183 -6.41 2.99 8.54
C GLU A 183 -7.89 2.67 8.84
N PRO A 184 -8.20 1.69 9.70
CA PRO A 184 -9.58 1.44 10.10
C PRO A 184 -10.29 2.65 10.72
N ASP A 185 -11.60 2.59 10.74
CA ASP A 185 -12.48 3.49 11.50
C ASP A 185 -12.35 4.99 11.15
N GLY A 186 -12.21 5.29 9.86
CA GLY A 186 -12.15 6.67 9.38
C GLY A 186 -10.80 7.37 9.56
N MET A 187 -9.77 6.62 9.97
CA MET A 187 -8.43 7.16 10.20
C MET A 187 -7.52 6.96 8.98
N ALA A 188 -6.48 7.78 8.88
CA ALA A 188 -5.43 7.61 7.88
C ALA A 188 -4.09 8.09 8.43
N THR A 189 -3.01 7.50 7.95
CA THR A 189 -1.64 7.90 8.25
C THR A 189 -1.06 8.69 7.08
N LEU A 190 -0.56 9.90 7.35
CA LEU A 190 0.29 10.63 6.43
C LEU A 190 1.74 10.36 6.80
N SER A 191 2.49 9.75 5.91
CA SER A 191 3.92 9.48 6.08
C SER A 191 4.74 10.49 5.29
N LEU A 192 5.78 11.03 5.93
CA LEU A 192 6.75 11.93 5.33
C LEU A 192 8.16 11.37 5.57
N THR A 193 8.86 11.06 4.48
CA THR A 193 10.27 10.63 4.50
C THR A 193 11.14 11.75 3.93
N THR A 194 11.93 12.35 4.79
CA THR A 194 12.91 13.39 4.45
C THR A 194 14.11 13.30 5.40
N SER A 195 15.04 14.27 5.37
CA SER A 195 16.22 14.23 6.24
C SER A 195 15.84 14.21 7.73
N ALA A 196 16.63 13.48 8.52
CA ALA A 196 16.32 13.25 9.92
C ALA A 196 16.25 14.52 10.75
N ASP A 197 17.12 15.49 10.48
CA ASP A 197 17.13 16.80 11.12
C ASP A 197 15.81 17.56 10.90
N VAL A 198 15.25 17.51 9.68
CA VAL A 198 13.96 18.13 9.36
C VAL A 198 12.83 17.45 10.11
N VAL A 199 12.76 16.08 10.09
CA VAL A 199 11.71 15.33 10.78
C VAL A 199 11.75 15.59 12.29
N HIS A 200 12.95 15.55 12.89
CA HIS A 200 13.11 15.85 14.33
C HIS A 200 12.72 17.28 14.65
N SER A 201 13.06 18.26 13.81
CA SER A 201 12.68 19.66 14.00
C SER A 201 11.17 19.88 13.91
N ILE A 202 10.50 19.24 12.94
CA ILE A 202 9.03 19.26 12.83
C ILE A 202 8.39 18.69 14.09
N PHE A 203 8.86 17.51 14.54
CA PHE A 203 8.32 16.86 15.71
C PHE A 203 8.56 17.66 17.00
N ALA A 204 9.76 18.21 17.18
CA ALA A 204 10.10 19.05 18.34
C ALA A 204 9.20 20.30 18.38
N ARG A 205 9.09 21.03 17.26
CA ARG A 205 8.21 22.22 17.17
C ARG A 205 6.76 21.90 17.51
N ALA A 206 6.22 20.81 16.96
CA ALA A 206 4.86 20.40 17.27
C ALA A 206 4.68 19.99 18.73
N ASN A 207 5.68 19.33 19.31
CA ASN A 207 5.66 18.93 20.70
C ASN A 207 5.72 20.11 21.67
N ASP A 208 6.54 21.12 21.35
CA ASP A 208 6.64 22.32 22.17
C ASP A 208 5.36 23.17 22.10
N ALA A 209 4.79 23.31 20.90
CA ALA A 209 3.49 23.96 20.73
C ALA A 209 2.37 23.21 21.48
N ALA A 210 2.32 21.88 21.37
CA ALA A 210 1.34 21.08 22.09
C ALA A 210 1.48 21.22 23.60
N ARG A 211 2.72 21.24 24.13
CA ARG A 211 2.98 21.44 25.57
C ARG A 211 2.50 22.81 26.04
N SER A 212 2.65 23.86 25.23
CA SER A 212 2.18 25.19 25.61
C SER A 212 0.66 25.31 25.67
N LEU A 213 -0.07 24.43 24.98
CA LEU A 213 -1.52 24.35 24.99
C LEU A 213 -2.07 23.47 26.14
N MET A 214 -1.22 22.66 26.78
CA MET A 214 -1.64 21.83 27.94
C MET A 214 -1.84 22.70 29.16
N GLY A 215 -3.04 22.68 29.73
CA GLY A 215 -3.41 23.45 30.91
C GLY A 215 -4.60 22.87 31.66
N PRO A 216 -4.99 23.49 32.79
CA PRO A 216 -6.19 23.11 33.53
C PRO A 216 -7.42 23.24 32.64
N GLY A 217 -8.09 22.14 32.32
CA GLY A 217 -9.27 22.12 31.43
C GLY A 217 -9.02 21.50 30.07
N GLU A 218 -7.76 21.22 29.67
CA GLU A 218 -7.49 20.46 28.45
C GLU A 218 -7.75 18.97 28.71
N SER A 219 -8.75 18.43 28.01
CA SER A 219 -9.19 17.02 28.18
C SER A 219 -8.44 16.05 27.26
N ARG A 220 -7.76 16.55 26.23
CA ARG A 220 -6.98 15.74 25.28
C ARG A 220 -5.62 15.38 25.87
N SER A 221 -5.10 14.22 25.51
CA SER A 221 -3.72 13.85 25.81
C SER A 221 -2.72 14.71 25.01
N LEU A 222 -1.50 14.87 25.51
CA LEU A 222 -0.43 15.57 24.79
C LEU A 222 -0.23 15.03 23.36
N THR A 223 -0.41 13.72 23.16
CA THR A 223 -0.31 13.11 21.82
C THR A 223 -1.42 13.58 20.89
N GLN A 224 -2.64 13.69 21.39
CA GLN A 224 -3.78 14.22 20.62
C GLN A 224 -3.58 15.69 20.26
N VAL A 225 -3.23 16.52 21.23
CA VAL A 225 -2.97 17.96 20.99
C VAL A 225 -1.82 18.15 20.00
N ARG A 226 -0.75 17.35 20.08
CA ARG A 226 0.36 17.40 19.11
C ARG A 226 -0.10 17.00 17.70
N THR A 227 -0.98 16.02 17.57
CA THR A 227 -1.53 15.62 16.27
C THR A 227 -2.40 16.72 15.69
N ASP A 228 -3.24 17.35 16.51
CA ASP A 228 -4.08 18.47 16.09
C ASP A 228 -3.24 19.65 15.61
N VAL A 229 -2.19 20.04 16.37
CA VAL A 229 -1.23 21.08 15.99
C VAL A 229 -0.56 20.77 14.65
N LEU A 230 -0.12 19.52 14.41
CA LEU A 230 0.48 19.14 13.13
C LEU A 230 -0.54 19.23 12.00
N SER A 231 -1.78 18.82 12.23
CA SER A 231 -2.86 18.90 11.24
C SER A 231 -3.16 20.34 10.84
N ASP A 232 -3.31 21.23 11.82
CA ASP A 232 -3.57 22.66 11.58
C ASP A 232 -2.41 23.31 10.80
N LEU A 233 -1.17 23.08 11.21
CA LEU A 233 0.00 23.61 10.51
C LEU A 233 0.12 23.14 9.06
N LEU A 234 -0.30 21.91 8.76
CA LEU A 234 -0.23 21.34 7.41
C LEU A 234 -1.41 21.78 6.52
N ILE A 235 -2.60 21.99 7.11
CA ILE A 235 -3.79 22.42 6.37
C ILE A 235 -3.74 23.91 6.07
N ASP A 236 -3.39 24.72 7.08
CA ASP A 236 -3.47 26.18 7.02
C ASP A 236 -2.13 26.86 6.71
N GLY A 237 -1.04 26.11 6.75
CA GLY A 237 0.31 26.61 6.52
C GLY A 237 0.53 27.10 5.09
N VAL A 238 1.27 28.22 4.95
CA VAL A 238 1.69 28.79 3.66
C VAL A 238 3.16 28.52 3.43
N THR A 239 3.52 28.02 2.23
CA THR A 239 4.92 27.78 1.89
C THR A 239 5.66 29.09 1.60
N PRO A 240 6.88 29.32 2.14
CA PRO A 240 7.67 30.53 1.87
C PRO A 240 7.98 30.75 0.38
N SER A 241 8.09 29.67 -0.40
CA SER A 241 8.32 29.70 -1.85
C SER A 241 7.09 30.11 -2.67
N GLY A 242 5.94 30.28 -2.03
CA GLY A 242 4.67 30.54 -2.72
C GLY A 242 4.13 29.38 -3.56
N ILE A 243 4.81 28.23 -3.55
CA ILE A 243 4.30 27.01 -4.18
C ILE A 243 3.03 26.60 -3.44
N GLY A 244 1.95 26.42 -4.19
CA GLY A 244 0.65 26.09 -3.62
C GLY A 244 -0.24 27.29 -3.28
N LYS A 245 0.23 28.51 -3.47
CA LYS A 245 -0.60 29.72 -3.29
C LYS A 245 -1.83 29.64 -4.21
N GLY A 246 -3.02 29.69 -3.63
CA GLY A 246 -4.27 29.55 -4.36
C GLY A 246 -4.71 28.11 -4.65
N ILE A 247 -3.91 27.09 -4.32
CA ILE A 247 -4.33 25.68 -4.36
C ILE A 247 -5.16 25.41 -3.10
N ARG A 248 -6.42 25.05 -3.31
CA ARG A 248 -7.31 24.59 -2.23
C ARG A 248 -7.31 23.08 -2.21
N ALA A 249 -7.21 22.50 -1.02
CA ALA A 249 -7.40 21.06 -0.83
C ALA A 249 -8.77 20.66 -1.35
N THR A 250 -8.81 19.67 -2.24
CA THR A 250 -10.06 19.13 -2.78
C THR A 250 -10.24 17.71 -2.28
N VAL A 251 -11.28 17.52 -1.49
CA VAL A 251 -11.72 16.21 -1.00
C VAL A 251 -12.97 15.83 -1.81
N GLN A 252 -12.95 14.65 -2.43
CA GLN A 252 -14.08 14.13 -3.19
C GLN A 252 -14.78 13.04 -2.39
N ILE A 253 -16.07 13.26 -2.12
CA ILE A 253 -16.92 12.28 -1.43
C ILE A 253 -18.10 11.92 -2.31
N THR A 254 -18.59 10.68 -2.18
CA THR A 254 -19.86 10.22 -2.73
C THR A 254 -20.76 9.85 -1.58
N VAL A 255 -21.95 10.45 -1.52
CA VAL A 255 -22.92 10.21 -0.44
C VAL A 255 -24.24 9.77 -1.06
N PRO A 256 -24.83 8.65 -0.61
CA PRO A 256 -26.18 8.27 -1.01
C PRO A 256 -27.17 9.40 -0.63
N VAL A 257 -28.12 9.71 -1.51
CA VAL A 257 -29.03 10.83 -1.30
C VAL A 257 -29.88 10.65 -0.04
N MET A 258 -30.30 9.44 0.26
CA MET A 258 -31.08 9.13 1.47
C MET A 258 -30.26 9.31 2.74
N THR A 259 -28.96 8.98 2.71
CA THR A 259 -28.02 9.26 3.80
C THR A 259 -27.81 10.75 4.00
N LEU A 260 -27.66 11.51 2.90
CA LEU A 260 -27.55 12.97 2.97
C LEU A 260 -28.79 13.63 3.58
N LEU A 261 -29.99 13.08 3.29
CA LEU A 261 -31.27 13.56 3.83
C LEU A 261 -31.57 13.03 5.25
N GLY A 262 -30.71 12.19 5.83
CA GLY A 262 -30.94 11.63 7.17
C GLY A 262 -31.91 10.47 7.23
N HIS A 263 -32.30 9.91 6.08
CA HIS A 263 -33.29 8.81 5.97
C HIS A 263 -32.64 7.43 5.81
N SER A 264 -31.29 7.35 5.80
CA SER A 264 -30.52 6.12 5.69
C SER A 264 -29.22 6.25 6.48
N GLU A 265 -28.75 5.14 7.00
CA GLU A 265 -27.42 5.00 7.63
C GLU A 265 -26.40 4.33 6.68
N GLU A 266 -26.69 4.31 5.38
CA GLU A 266 -25.73 3.82 4.38
C GLU A 266 -24.48 4.70 4.37
N PRO A 267 -23.26 4.12 4.41
CA PRO A 267 -22.02 4.89 4.49
C PRO A 267 -21.82 5.78 3.27
N GLY A 268 -21.22 6.96 3.49
CA GLY A 268 -20.61 7.75 2.43
C GLY A 268 -19.31 7.12 1.97
N TYR A 269 -18.72 7.67 0.92
CA TYR A 269 -17.46 7.20 0.38
C TYR A 269 -16.49 8.33 0.10
N LEU A 270 -15.30 8.23 0.68
CA LEU A 270 -14.19 9.15 0.48
C LEU A 270 -13.21 8.60 -0.55
N GLU A 271 -12.98 9.33 -1.65
CA GLU A 271 -12.07 8.90 -2.72
C GLU A 271 -10.64 8.70 -2.19
N GLY A 272 -10.10 7.51 -2.41
CA GLY A 272 -8.75 7.13 -1.96
C GLY A 272 -8.67 6.61 -0.53
N TYR A 273 -9.77 6.62 0.21
CA TYR A 273 -9.85 6.06 1.56
C TYR A 273 -10.78 4.85 1.62
N GLY A 274 -12.04 5.02 1.23
CA GLY A 274 -13.05 4.00 1.37
C GLY A 274 -14.34 4.49 2.01
N PRO A 275 -15.16 3.58 2.59
CA PRO A 275 -16.38 3.94 3.29
C PRO A 275 -16.08 4.81 4.51
N ILE A 276 -16.92 5.83 4.71
CA ILE A 276 -16.91 6.71 5.88
C ILE A 276 -18.30 6.70 6.50
N ASP A 277 -18.37 6.94 7.80
CA ASP A 277 -19.62 6.98 8.53
C ASP A 277 -20.56 8.08 8.01
N PRO A 278 -21.90 7.91 8.19
CA PRO A 278 -22.90 8.83 7.67
C PRO A 278 -22.78 10.26 8.21
N ASP A 279 -22.38 10.44 9.46
CA ASP A 279 -22.27 11.76 10.08
C ASP A 279 -21.08 12.53 9.51
N THR A 280 -19.91 11.89 9.38
CA THR A 280 -18.75 12.45 8.68
C THR A 280 -19.09 12.79 7.23
N ALA A 281 -19.83 11.93 6.53
CA ALA A 281 -20.24 12.19 5.15
C ALA A 281 -21.18 13.40 5.04
N ARG A 282 -22.13 13.57 5.96
CA ARG A 282 -23.02 14.73 6.04
C ARG A 282 -22.27 16.00 6.37
N ASP A 283 -21.34 15.96 7.34
CA ASP A 283 -20.52 17.11 7.72
C ASP A 283 -19.66 17.59 6.56
N LEU A 284 -18.94 16.70 5.88
CA LEU A 284 -18.16 17.03 4.70
C LEU A 284 -19.05 17.57 3.56
N ALA A 285 -20.24 16.99 3.34
CA ALA A 285 -21.18 17.47 2.34
C ALA A 285 -21.69 18.87 2.66
N SER A 286 -21.96 19.20 3.92
CA SER A 286 -22.46 20.53 4.34
C SER A 286 -21.49 21.67 4.03
N ARG A 287 -20.20 21.37 3.99
CA ARG A 287 -19.11 22.34 3.69
C ARG A 287 -18.65 22.29 2.24
N ALA A 288 -19.24 21.41 1.42
CA ALA A 288 -18.79 21.25 0.03
C ALA A 288 -19.14 22.47 -0.82
N PRO A 289 -18.18 23.05 -1.56
CA PRO A 289 -18.40 24.23 -2.40
C PRO A 289 -19.27 23.92 -3.64
N SER A 290 -19.41 22.65 -3.98
CA SER A 290 -20.20 22.21 -5.14
C SER A 290 -20.62 20.75 -5.02
N PHE A 291 -21.77 20.44 -5.62
CA PHE A 291 -22.29 19.09 -5.73
C PHE A 291 -22.41 18.67 -7.19
N THR A 292 -22.15 17.39 -7.45
CA THR A 292 -22.50 16.78 -8.72
C THR A 292 -23.43 15.61 -8.47
N ARG A 293 -24.64 15.68 -9.02
CA ARG A 293 -25.59 14.57 -8.95
C ARG A 293 -25.10 13.43 -9.85
N ILE A 294 -24.96 12.24 -9.29
CA ILE A 294 -24.73 11.00 -10.02
C ILE A 294 -26.01 10.20 -9.90
N LEU A 295 -26.72 10.05 -11.03
CA LEU A 295 -27.87 9.17 -11.12
C LEU A 295 -27.37 7.77 -11.44
N VAL A 296 -27.49 6.86 -10.51
CA VAL A 296 -27.27 5.43 -10.71
C VAL A 296 -28.64 4.81 -10.94
N HIS A 297 -29.09 4.79 -12.18
CA HIS A 297 -30.31 4.11 -12.55
C HIS A 297 -30.03 3.06 -13.64
N PRO A 298 -30.43 1.80 -13.42
CA PRO A 298 -30.17 0.73 -14.39
C PRO A 298 -30.88 0.90 -15.74
N GLU A 299 -31.90 1.76 -15.84
CA GLU A 299 -32.70 1.89 -17.05
C GLU A 299 -32.59 3.24 -17.78
N THR A 300 -31.95 4.26 -17.21
CA THR A 300 -31.94 5.61 -17.81
C THR A 300 -30.56 6.18 -18.03
N GLY A 301 -29.77 5.56 -18.91
CA GLY A 301 -28.94 6.31 -19.81
C GLY A 301 -27.89 7.27 -19.24
N VAL A 302 -26.93 6.81 -18.45
CA VAL A 302 -25.58 7.32 -18.68
C VAL A 302 -25.14 6.76 -20.04
N VAL A 303 -24.55 7.62 -20.92
CA VAL A 303 -23.95 7.15 -22.16
C VAL A 303 -22.80 6.21 -21.79
N LEU A 304 -23.10 4.92 -21.75
CA LEU A 304 -22.17 3.86 -21.38
C LEU A 304 -21.27 3.45 -22.56
N SER A 305 -21.60 3.88 -23.76
CA SER A 305 -20.84 3.62 -24.97
C SER A 305 -20.96 4.78 -25.97
N VAL A 306 -19.87 5.06 -26.65
CA VAL A 306 -19.83 5.93 -27.86
C VAL A 306 -19.40 5.15 -29.09
N GLY A 307 -19.36 3.83 -28.98
CA GLY A 307 -19.01 2.92 -30.06
C GLY A 307 -17.61 3.22 -30.63
N ARG A 308 -17.49 3.26 -31.95
CA ARG A 308 -16.26 3.61 -32.67
C ARG A 308 -16.27 5.02 -33.25
N GLU A 309 -17.25 5.85 -32.91
CA GLU A 309 -17.30 7.22 -33.42
C GLU A 309 -16.22 8.12 -32.80
N ARG A 310 -15.80 7.82 -31.59
CA ARG A 310 -14.79 8.61 -30.85
C ARG A 310 -13.85 7.71 -30.03
N TYR A 311 -12.57 7.89 -30.26
CA TYR A 311 -11.53 7.33 -29.39
C TYR A 311 -11.54 7.97 -27.99
N LYS A 312 -11.76 9.30 -27.92
CA LYS A 312 -11.72 10.04 -26.67
C LYS A 312 -12.92 9.73 -25.80
N VAL A 313 -12.66 9.18 -24.62
CA VAL A 313 -13.69 8.83 -23.63
C VAL A 313 -14.41 10.09 -23.14
N PRO A 314 -15.75 10.17 -23.25
CA PRO A 314 -16.55 11.28 -22.73
C PRO A 314 -16.38 11.47 -21.22
N LYS A 315 -16.51 12.71 -20.75
CA LYS A 315 -16.34 13.03 -19.32
C LYS A 315 -17.28 12.21 -18.40
N ALA A 316 -18.53 12.02 -18.83
CA ALA A 316 -19.52 11.24 -18.07
C ALA A 316 -19.12 9.77 -17.95
N LEU A 317 -18.68 9.14 -19.05
CA LEU A 317 -18.21 7.76 -19.06
C LEU A 317 -16.92 7.60 -18.24
N ARG A 318 -15.96 8.54 -18.36
CA ARG A 318 -14.75 8.55 -17.55
C ARG A 318 -15.07 8.61 -16.05
N ARG A 319 -16.04 9.44 -15.66
CA ARG A 319 -16.47 9.56 -14.27
C ARG A 319 -17.13 8.28 -13.76
N PHE A 320 -18.00 7.68 -14.57
CA PHE A 320 -18.61 6.38 -14.25
C PHE A 320 -17.55 5.30 -14.03
N LEU A 321 -16.60 5.18 -14.97
CA LEU A 321 -15.54 4.19 -14.90
C LEU A 321 -14.62 4.40 -13.69
N ARG A 322 -14.35 5.65 -13.30
CA ARG A 322 -13.58 5.95 -12.09
C ARG A 322 -14.29 5.46 -10.82
N LEU A 323 -15.61 5.61 -10.75
CA LEU A 323 -16.40 5.12 -9.62
C LEU A 323 -16.50 3.59 -9.61
N ARG A 324 -16.57 2.97 -10.79
CA ARG A 324 -16.60 1.51 -10.93
C ARG A 324 -15.28 0.87 -10.53
N ASP A 325 -14.16 1.43 -10.97
CA ASP A 325 -12.84 0.81 -10.88
C ASP A 325 -12.12 1.15 -9.58
N GLU A 326 -12.21 2.41 -9.11
CA GLU A 326 -11.55 3.00 -7.93
C GLU A 326 -10.03 2.92 -7.92
N THR A 327 -9.48 1.78 -8.30
CA THR A 327 -8.05 1.51 -8.43
C THR A 327 -7.73 0.94 -9.82
N CYS A 328 -6.45 0.84 -10.12
CA CYS A 328 -5.96 0.11 -11.27
C CYS A 328 -6.52 -1.32 -11.30
N ARG A 329 -7.00 -1.76 -12.45
CA ARG A 329 -7.69 -3.04 -12.61
C ARG A 329 -6.75 -4.22 -12.93
N PHE A 330 -5.45 -4.05 -12.81
CA PHE A 330 -4.49 -5.17 -12.83
C PHE A 330 -4.50 -5.90 -11.48
N ALA A 331 -4.45 -7.24 -11.52
CA ALA A 331 -4.68 -8.10 -10.35
C ALA A 331 -3.74 -7.88 -9.14
N GLY A 332 -2.57 -7.32 -9.35
CA GLY A 332 -1.60 -7.04 -8.27
C GLY A 332 -1.42 -5.55 -7.96
N CYS A 333 -2.34 -4.66 -8.41
CA CYS A 333 -2.13 -3.22 -8.33
C CYS A 333 -3.25 -2.49 -7.60
N ASN A 334 -2.88 -1.60 -6.67
CA ASN A 334 -3.80 -0.76 -5.90
C ASN A 334 -3.64 0.74 -6.18
N GLN A 335 -3.01 1.13 -7.31
CA GLN A 335 -2.86 2.53 -7.67
C GLN A 335 -4.24 3.17 -7.91
N PRO A 336 -4.51 4.37 -7.37
CA PRO A 336 -5.82 5.02 -7.53
C PRO A 336 -6.19 5.26 -8.99
N ALA A 337 -7.44 5.02 -9.36
CA ALA A 337 -7.97 5.24 -10.71
C ALA A 337 -7.85 6.71 -11.18
N ARG A 338 -7.78 7.67 -10.25
CA ARG A 338 -7.59 9.10 -10.57
C ARG A 338 -6.26 9.41 -11.27
N THR A 339 -5.24 8.59 -11.00
CA THR A 339 -3.88 8.72 -11.59
C THR A 339 -3.62 7.68 -12.67
N ALA A 340 -4.64 6.88 -13.00
CA ALA A 340 -4.57 5.82 -14.01
C ALA A 340 -5.17 6.29 -15.34
N ASP A 341 -4.69 5.69 -16.41
CA ASP A 341 -5.25 5.87 -17.76
C ASP A 341 -6.48 5.00 -17.94
N LEU A 342 -7.38 5.43 -18.83
CA LEU A 342 -8.45 4.57 -19.34
C LEU A 342 -7.94 3.84 -20.57
N ASP A 343 -7.82 2.54 -20.41
CA ASP A 343 -7.32 1.63 -21.43
C ASP A 343 -8.47 0.79 -22.04
N HIS A 344 -8.35 0.49 -23.35
CA HIS A 344 -9.24 -0.42 -24.04
C HIS A 344 -8.78 -1.86 -23.79
N THR A 345 -9.61 -2.69 -23.17
CA THR A 345 -9.28 -4.12 -22.94
C THR A 345 -9.12 -4.88 -24.25
N HIS A 346 -10.01 -4.64 -25.20
CA HIS A 346 -9.81 -4.97 -26.62
C HIS A 346 -9.38 -3.70 -27.34
N GLU A 347 -8.20 -3.72 -27.95
CA GLU A 347 -7.53 -2.54 -28.49
C GLU A 347 -8.39 -1.79 -29.52
N TRP A 348 -8.36 -0.46 -29.48
CA TRP A 348 -9.07 0.38 -30.46
C TRP A 348 -8.64 0.11 -31.91
N GLN A 349 -7.34 -0.10 -32.13
CA GLN A 349 -6.79 -0.43 -33.44
C GLN A 349 -7.31 -1.78 -33.96
N ASP A 350 -7.68 -2.69 -33.06
CA ASP A 350 -8.19 -4.02 -33.40
C ASP A 350 -9.73 -4.09 -33.34
N LEU A 351 -10.40 -2.97 -33.65
CA LEU A 351 -11.85 -2.82 -33.67
C LEU A 351 -12.55 -2.73 -32.31
N GLY A 352 -11.81 -2.55 -31.19
CA GLY A 352 -12.39 -2.31 -29.88
C GLY A 352 -13.23 -1.03 -29.83
N GLN A 353 -14.29 -1.03 -29.05
CA GLN A 353 -15.22 0.10 -28.89
C GLN A 353 -14.89 0.91 -27.65
N THR A 354 -15.15 2.22 -27.68
CA THR A 354 -15.12 3.05 -26.49
C THR A 354 -16.43 2.88 -25.72
N ALA A 355 -16.48 1.85 -24.88
CA ALA A 355 -17.66 1.44 -24.12
C ALA A 355 -17.26 1.00 -22.71
N HIS A 356 -18.22 1.05 -21.77
CA HIS A 356 -17.97 0.71 -20.36
C HIS A 356 -17.51 -0.74 -20.17
N ASP A 357 -17.90 -1.62 -21.05
CA ASP A 357 -17.57 -3.05 -21.09
C ASP A 357 -16.30 -3.37 -21.90
N ASN A 358 -15.61 -2.34 -22.39
CA ASN A 358 -14.31 -2.45 -23.06
C ASN A 358 -13.27 -1.46 -22.54
N LEU A 359 -13.54 -0.79 -21.43
CA LEU A 359 -12.62 0.18 -20.82
C LEU A 359 -12.35 -0.17 -19.38
N ALA A 360 -11.09 -0.03 -18.96
CA ALA A 360 -10.66 -0.20 -17.58
C ALA A 360 -9.56 0.79 -17.21
N HIS A 361 -9.48 1.21 -15.93
CA HIS A 361 -8.37 2.02 -15.47
C HIS A 361 -7.13 1.16 -15.24
N LEU A 362 -6.04 1.48 -15.92
CA LEU A 362 -4.72 0.91 -15.70
C LEU A 362 -3.73 2.02 -15.37
N CYS A 363 -2.94 1.85 -14.30
CA CYS A 363 -1.85 2.77 -14.05
C CYS A 363 -0.80 2.67 -15.18
N PRO A 364 0.04 3.71 -15.42
CA PRO A 364 0.99 3.69 -16.52
C PRO A 364 1.89 2.45 -16.57
N GLY A 365 2.27 1.91 -15.39
CA GLY A 365 3.06 0.68 -15.29
C GLY A 365 2.31 -0.57 -15.77
N CYS A 366 1.04 -0.74 -15.36
CA CYS A 366 0.22 -1.89 -15.74
C CYS A 366 -0.29 -1.79 -17.19
N HIS A 367 -0.55 -0.57 -17.67
CA HIS A 367 -0.85 -0.32 -19.08
C HIS A 367 0.35 -0.74 -19.96
N ALA A 368 1.55 -0.29 -19.60
CA ALA A 368 2.76 -0.70 -20.28
C ALA A 368 3.03 -2.21 -20.20
N LEU A 369 2.76 -2.84 -19.05
CA LEU A 369 2.86 -4.30 -18.90
C LEU A 369 1.96 -5.03 -19.90
N LYS A 370 0.69 -4.61 -20.05
CA LYS A 370 -0.22 -5.17 -21.04
C LYS A 370 0.29 -5.00 -22.48
N THR A 371 0.86 -3.83 -22.79
CA THR A 371 1.25 -3.49 -24.17
C THR A 371 2.59 -4.12 -24.57
N GLU A 372 3.55 -4.22 -23.66
CA GLU A 372 4.94 -4.57 -23.98
C GLU A 372 5.30 -6.03 -23.62
N THR A 373 4.40 -6.75 -22.95
CA THR A 373 4.68 -8.11 -22.46
C THR A 373 3.66 -9.14 -22.93
N GLY A 374 3.83 -10.39 -22.56
CA GLY A 374 2.92 -11.49 -22.86
C GLY A 374 1.63 -11.51 -22.03
N TRP A 375 1.40 -10.53 -21.14
CA TRP A 375 0.15 -10.43 -20.40
C TRP A 375 -1.03 -10.05 -21.33
N THR A 376 -2.12 -10.79 -21.19
CA THR A 376 -3.37 -10.51 -21.91
C THR A 376 -4.52 -10.31 -20.95
N VAL A 377 -5.55 -9.57 -21.37
CA VAL A 377 -6.74 -9.31 -20.58
C VAL A 377 -8.00 -9.53 -21.41
N LYS A 378 -9.02 -10.11 -20.78
CA LYS A 378 -10.37 -10.23 -21.32
C LYS A 378 -11.35 -9.58 -20.34
N GLN A 379 -12.25 -8.76 -20.87
CA GLN A 379 -13.31 -8.15 -20.07
C GLN A 379 -14.61 -8.92 -20.28
N GLU A 380 -15.29 -9.20 -19.19
CA GLU A 380 -16.59 -9.86 -19.14
C GLU A 380 -17.68 -8.87 -18.71
N PRO A 381 -18.98 -9.21 -18.92
CA PRO A 381 -20.09 -8.39 -18.44
C PRO A 381 -19.95 -8.02 -16.97
N GLY A 382 -20.38 -6.81 -16.60
CA GLY A 382 -20.20 -6.30 -15.24
C GLY A 382 -18.84 -5.68 -14.95
N GLY A 383 -17.92 -5.68 -15.93
CA GLY A 383 -16.58 -5.10 -15.77
C GLY A 383 -15.57 -6.02 -15.07
N ILE A 384 -15.85 -7.30 -15.00
CA ILE A 384 -14.92 -8.33 -14.53
C ILE A 384 -13.79 -8.46 -15.52
N LEU A 385 -12.53 -8.48 -15.05
CA LEU A 385 -11.36 -8.68 -15.90
C LEU A 385 -10.69 -10.00 -15.56
N THR A 386 -10.48 -10.83 -16.58
CA THR A 386 -9.66 -12.03 -16.51
C THR A 386 -8.32 -11.76 -17.18
N TRP A 387 -7.28 -11.67 -16.36
CA TRP A 387 -5.89 -11.51 -16.78
C TRP A 387 -5.24 -12.87 -16.97
N LYS A 388 -4.51 -13.04 -18.04
CA LYS A 388 -3.71 -14.24 -18.30
C LYS A 388 -2.24 -13.89 -18.38
N SER A 389 -1.43 -14.52 -17.54
CA SER A 389 0.02 -14.34 -17.50
C SER A 389 0.73 -15.05 -18.67
N PRO A 390 2.00 -14.70 -18.95
CA PRO A 390 2.82 -15.42 -19.93
C PRO A 390 2.95 -16.93 -19.66
N THR A 391 2.91 -17.33 -18.40
CA THR A 391 2.94 -18.78 -18.03
C THR A 391 1.59 -19.45 -18.15
N GLY A 392 0.54 -18.71 -18.56
CA GLY A 392 -0.82 -19.22 -18.78
C GLY A 392 -1.72 -19.24 -17.55
N ARG A 393 -1.28 -18.68 -16.42
CA ARG A 393 -2.12 -18.56 -15.21
C ARG A 393 -3.16 -17.47 -15.38
N GLU A 394 -4.33 -17.68 -14.83
CA GLU A 394 -5.44 -16.72 -14.88
C GLU A 394 -5.69 -16.09 -13.52
N PHE A 395 -5.94 -14.77 -13.54
CA PHE A 395 -6.23 -13.95 -12.38
C PHE A 395 -7.44 -13.09 -12.66
N VAL A 396 -8.47 -13.22 -11.82
CA VAL A 396 -9.74 -12.51 -11.99
C VAL A 396 -9.77 -11.31 -11.04
N THR A 397 -10.22 -10.16 -11.56
CA THR A 397 -10.47 -8.95 -10.75
C THR A 397 -11.87 -8.44 -11.00
N GLU A 398 -12.58 -8.15 -9.91
CA GLU A 398 -13.91 -7.58 -9.93
C GLU A 398 -13.84 -6.07 -9.77
N PRO A 399 -14.79 -5.29 -10.32
CA PRO A 399 -14.90 -3.87 -10.03
C PRO A 399 -15.23 -3.66 -8.55
N ALA A 400 -14.86 -2.49 -8.02
CA ALA A 400 -15.29 -2.13 -6.70
C ALA A 400 -16.84 -2.03 -6.64
N THR A 401 -17.43 -2.73 -5.70
CA THR A 401 -18.87 -3.00 -5.59
C THR A 401 -19.64 -1.80 -5.02
N ARG A 402 -19.68 -0.67 -5.70
CA ARG A 402 -20.36 0.51 -5.13
C ARG A 402 -21.55 1.04 -5.91
N ILE A 403 -21.67 0.59 -7.11
CA ILE A 403 -22.91 0.78 -7.85
C ILE A 403 -23.64 -0.53 -7.67
N ALA A 404 -24.26 -0.71 -6.50
CA ALA A 404 -25.17 -1.81 -6.27
C ALA A 404 -26.24 -1.75 -7.36
N THR A 405 -26.24 -2.74 -8.24
CA THR A 405 -27.35 -2.98 -9.15
C THR A 405 -28.47 -3.53 -8.24
N PRO A 406 -29.58 -2.80 -8.03
CA PRO A 406 -30.70 -3.36 -7.27
C PRO A 406 -31.16 -4.63 -7.99
N GLY A 407 -31.01 -5.80 -7.37
CA GLY A 407 -31.65 -7.02 -7.84
C GLY A 407 -30.76 -8.22 -8.16
N VAL A 408 -29.44 -8.16 -7.96
CA VAL A 408 -28.62 -9.38 -7.98
C VAL A 408 -28.32 -9.77 -6.53
N PRO A 409 -28.87 -10.89 -6.02
CA PRO A 409 -28.47 -11.38 -4.70
C PRO A 409 -26.98 -11.72 -4.77
N SER A 410 -26.20 -11.08 -3.90
CA SER A 410 -24.79 -11.44 -3.69
C SER A 410 -24.76 -12.92 -3.32
N GLY A 411 -24.20 -13.73 -4.23
CA GLY A 411 -24.00 -15.15 -4.03
C GLY A 411 -23.21 -15.36 -2.75
N ALA A 412 -23.73 -16.21 -1.90
CA ALA A 412 -23.22 -16.60 -0.60
C ALA A 412 -21.72 -16.93 -0.66
N SER A 413 -20.89 -16.12 0.00
CA SER A 413 -19.58 -16.55 0.45
C SER A 413 -19.82 -17.48 1.65
N SER A 414 -19.39 -18.74 1.47
CA SER A 414 -19.40 -19.81 2.44
C SER A 414 -18.84 -19.38 3.79
N GLY A 415 -19.56 -19.75 4.85
CA GLY A 415 -19.42 -19.35 6.21
C GLY A 415 -18.08 -19.61 6.88
N ALA A 416 -17.80 -18.69 7.78
CA ALA A 416 -17.12 -18.97 9.04
C ALA A 416 -17.83 -18.16 10.12
N SER A 417 -18.57 -18.86 10.97
CA SER A 417 -19.19 -18.31 12.17
C SER A 417 -18.12 -18.00 13.21
N SER A 418 -18.03 -16.78 13.67
CA SER A 418 -17.43 -16.45 14.96
C SER A 418 -18.30 -15.45 15.68
N GLY A 419 -18.67 -15.80 16.91
CA GLY A 419 -19.65 -15.13 17.75
C GLY A 419 -19.28 -13.66 18.08
N ALA A 420 -20.25 -12.80 17.85
CA ALA A 420 -20.17 -11.41 18.24
C ALA A 420 -20.60 -11.25 19.71
N SER A 421 -19.66 -10.90 20.59
CA SER A 421 -19.92 -10.29 21.87
C SER A 421 -20.38 -8.85 21.68
N ARG A 422 -21.55 -8.50 22.20
CA ARG A 422 -22.05 -7.13 22.26
C ARG A 422 -21.15 -6.29 23.19
N VAL A 423 -20.48 -5.29 22.63
CA VAL A 423 -19.84 -4.22 23.39
C VAL A 423 -20.79 -3.03 23.43
N GLY A 424 -21.01 -2.52 24.63
CA GLY A 424 -21.97 -1.45 24.91
C GLY A 424 -21.59 -0.12 24.25
N VAL A 425 -22.61 0.59 23.82
CA VAL A 425 -22.57 1.95 23.27
C VAL A 425 -22.15 2.93 24.37
N GLY A 426 -21.02 3.59 24.20
CA GLY A 426 -20.60 4.71 25.04
C GLY A 426 -21.39 5.99 24.73
N PRO A 427 -21.41 6.98 25.64
CA PRO A 427 -22.21 8.18 25.52
C PRO A 427 -21.78 9.09 24.36
N PRO A 428 -22.69 9.89 23.79
CA PRO A 428 -22.42 10.76 22.66
C PRO A 428 -21.41 11.85 23.00
N ARG A 429 -20.55 12.20 22.04
CA ARG A 429 -19.58 13.30 22.14
C ARG A 429 -20.26 14.64 22.34
N PRO A 430 -19.73 15.53 23.19
CA PRO A 430 -20.22 16.90 23.30
C PRO A 430 -19.97 17.68 22.00
N ALA A 431 -20.93 18.52 21.64
CA ALA A 431 -20.86 19.39 20.49
C ALA A 431 -19.69 20.40 20.62
N ARG A 432 -18.98 20.61 19.50
CA ARG A 432 -17.90 21.62 19.40
C ARG A 432 -18.48 23.02 19.63
N PRO A 433 -17.87 23.86 20.48
CA PRO A 433 -18.34 25.23 20.65
C PRO A 433 -18.15 26.05 19.34
N PRO A 434 -19.05 26.99 19.05
CA PRO A 434 -18.90 27.86 17.89
C PRO A 434 -17.63 28.72 18.00
N LEU A 435 -16.99 28.93 16.85
CA LEU A 435 -15.88 29.86 16.73
C LEU A 435 -16.33 31.27 17.10
N PRO A 436 -15.54 32.08 17.81
CA PRO A 436 -15.88 33.47 18.07
C PRO A 436 -15.92 34.27 16.79
N ASP A 437 -16.93 35.13 16.66
CA ASP A 437 -17.11 36.09 15.60
C ASP A 437 -15.88 37.01 15.48
N GLU A 438 -15.59 37.40 14.25
CA GLU A 438 -14.48 38.22 13.82
C GLU A 438 -14.26 39.45 14.71
N ALA A 439 -13.03 39.66 15.14
CA ALA A 439 -12.55 40.95 15.58
C ALA A 439 -11.92 41.68 14.38
N PRO A 440 -12.25 42.97 14.17
CA PRO A 440 -11.69 43.74 13.07
C PRO A 440 -10.26 44.18 13.40
N PHE A 441 -9.34 43.90 12.46
CA PHE A 441 -8.19 44.67 11.96
C PHE A 441 -7.21 43.75 11.27
#